data_5edb8322753dda9ca4f38a17064e9af9
#
_entry.id   5edb8322753dda9ca4f38a17064e9af9
#
_cell.length_a   1.000
_cell.length_b   1.000
_cell.length_c   1.000
_cell.angle_alpha   90.00
_cell.angle_beta   90.00
_cell.angle_gamma   90.00
#
_symmetry.space_group_name_H-M   'P 1'
#
loop_
_entity.id
_entity.type
_entity.pdbx_description
1 polymer ?
#
loop_
_entity_poly.entity_id
_entity_poly.type
_entity_poly.pdbx_seq_one_letter_code
_entity_poly.pdbx_strand_id
1 'polypeptide(L)'
;MSTTASPPEIQSSNLEQQGSQPCCPTCAAKPHEEVGPGEQFAFAIGKVDMRFPNLGLEREFQRVAQGKNAGANRRGEPIAAVLREHRHISARVCPLLLIANVPAYVVAPASSHIRDALIDALAAGDKPDQWVTVIGRLGPPCRPTDCAGVVAPILFADEIYSFSVGEWSADLARALKAAIQAKKTTEKALVSVATEVFSSVVNSLQNSGATDQHRALNYVLLRHPGLFLAAAERSGRAVLEKIETRQVPALASRRQVAVVLSFIDSATGVVERLFSRIDVTDEWPFIAGSAEGTPGPLGFQPFIENEIIGPGI
;
A
#
# COMPACT_ATOMS: atom_id res chain seq x y z
N MET A 1 16.39 81.97 11.56
CA MET A 1 15.34 81.06 11.11
C MET A 1 16.02 79.92 10.35
N SER A 2 16.32 78.89 11.06
CA SER A 2 17.07 77.69 10.52
C SER A 2 16.08 76.59 10.28
N THR A 3 15.90 76.18 9.05
CA THR A 3 15.11 75.02 8.65
C THR A 3 16.02 73.80 8.50
N THR A 4 15.93 72.90 9.41
CA THR A 4 16.56 71.58 9.37
C THR A 4 15.70 70.65 8.52
N ALA A 5 16.27 70.17 7.39
CA ALA A 5 15.68 69.13 6.56
C ALA A 5 16.08 67.72 7.12
N SER A 6 15.08 66.90 7.36
CA SER A 6 15.23 65.46 7.72
C SER A 6 15.68 64.66 6.51
N PRO A 7 16.50 63.61 6.68
CA PRO A 7 16.91 62.72 5.60
C PRO A 7 15.79 61.74 5.22
N PRO A 8 15.76 61.24 3.95
CA PRO A 8 14.73 60.34 3.49
C PRO A 8 14.90 58.89 4.09
N GLU A 9 13.79 58.33 4.52
CA GLU A 9 13.66 56.93 4.92
C GLU A 9 13.95 56.00 3.73
N ILE A 10 14.91 55.13 3.92
CA ILE A 10 15.19 54.03 2.99
C ILE A 10 14.12 52.96 3.25
N GLN A 11 13.16 52.84 2.33
CA GLN A 11 12.26 51.70 2.29
C GLN A 11 13.09 50.43 1.99
N SER A 12 13.19 49.55 2.98
CA SER A 12 13.69 48.21 2.81
C SER A 12 12.72 47.43 1.91
N SER A 13 13.12 47.23 0.66
CA SER A 13 12.46 46.36 -0.28
C SER A 13 12.51 44.92 0.28
N ASN A 14 11.34 44.34 0.51
CA ASN A 14 11.16 42.93 0.77
C ASN A 14 11.78 42.11 -0.39
N LEU A 15 12.95 41.52 -0.17
CA LEU A 15 13.43 40.41 -0.93
C LEU A 15 12.56 39.21 -0.54
N GLU A 16 11.47 39.01 -1.30
CA GLU A 16 10.77 37.73 -1.30
C GLU A 16 11.79 36.63 -1.55
N GLN A 17 11.95 35.80 -0.53
CA GLN A 17 12.67 34.53 -0.65
C GLN A 17 11.94 33.69 -1.69
N GLN A 18 12.44 33.73 -2.92
CA GLN A 18 12.13 32.70 -3.91
C GLN A 18 12.70 31.39 -3.37
N GLY A 19 11.83 30.64 -2.65
CA GLY A 19 12.10 29.29 -2.23
C GLY A 19 12.41 28.48 -3.49
N SER A 20 13.59 27.90 -3.53
CA SER A 20 14.02 26.99 -4.59
C SER A 20 12.99 25.90 -4.74
N GLN A 21 12.24 25.88 -5.85
CA GLN A 21 11.31 24.80 -6.17
C GLN A 21 12.08 23.47 -6.23
N PRO A 22 11.61 22.43 -5.54
CA PRO A 22 12.27 21.14 -5.56
C PRO A 22 12.28 20.57 -6.98
N CYS A 23 13.42 20.03 -7.39
CA CYS A 23 13.69 19.60 -8.75
C CYS A 23 13.03 18.27 -9.17
N CYS A 24 12.33 17.57 -8.26
CA CYS A 24 11.55 16.37 -8.57
C CYS A 24 10.51 16.10 -7.47
N PRO A 25 9.46 15.28 -7.74
CA PRO A 25 8.45 14.91 -6.74
C PRO A 25 9.05 14.27 -5.48
N THR A 26 10.11 13.49 -5.64
CA THR A 26 10.81 12.84 -4.52
C THR A 26 11.64 13.81 -3.67
N CYS A 27 12.01 14.99 -4.21
CA CYS A 27 12.72 16.04 -3.46
C CYS A 27 11.74 16.99 -2.74
N ALA A 28 10.46 16.99 -3.12
CA ALA A 28 9.42 17.84 -2.54
C ALA A 28 8.84 17.29 -1.23
N ALA A 29 9.12 16.03 -0.92
CA ALA A 29 8.62 15.39 0.28
C ALA A 29 9.23 16.03 1.53
N LYS A 30 8.49 16.92 2.19
CA LYS A 30 8.79 17.33 3.56
C LYS A 30 8.37 16.19 4.50
N PRO A 31 9.28 15.64 5.30
CA PRO A 31 8.90 14.70 6.34
C PRO A 31 8.08 15.45 7.40
N HIS A 32 6.93 14.88 7.77
CA HIS A 32 6.11 15.26 8.92
C HIS A 32 5.52 16.69 8.92
N GLU A 33 4.61 16.99 7.99
CA GLU A 33 3.53 17.94 8.29
C GLU A 33 2.44 17.20 9.06
N GLU A 34 1.94 17.79 10.15
CA GLU A 34 0.85 17.23 10.95
C GLU A 34 -0.36 16.95 10.04
N VAL A 35 -0.98 15.77 10.25
CA VAL A 35 -2.14 15.27 9.48
C VAL A 35 -3.25 16.30 9.51
N GLY A 36 -3.45 17.01 8.41
CA GLY A 36 -4.54 17.98 8.27
C GLY A 36 -5.90 17.27 8.06
N PRO A 37 -7.03 17.90 8.42
CA PRO A 37 -8.33 17.34 8.16
C PRO A 37 -8.55 17.21 6.64
N GLY A 38 -8.55 15.97 6.14
CA GLY A 38 -8.74 15.65 4.71
C GLY A 38 -7.59 14.88 4.07
N GLU A 39 -6.53 14.53 4.77
CA GLU A 39 -5.47 13.68 4.22
C GLU A 39 -6.01 12.31 3.82
N GLN A 40 -5.63 11.90 2.63
CA GLN A 40 -5.96 10.58 2.10
C GLN A 40 -4.72 9.69 2.16
N PHE A 41 -4.90 8.50 2.69
CA PHE A 41 -3.86 7.50 2.76
C PHE A 41 -4.08 6.39 1.73
N ALA A 42 -3.00 5.71 1.35
CA ALA A 42 -3.08 4.48 0.59
C ALA A 42 -2.44 3.33 1.37
N PHE A 43 -3.03 2.16 1.19
CA PHE A 43 -2.47 0.86 1.56
C PHE A 43 -2.51 0.02 0.28
N ALA A 44 -1.48 0.15 -0.55
CA ALA A 44 -1.47 -0.37 -1.90
C ALA A 44 -0.55 -1.59 -2.02
N ILE A 45 -1.03 -2.62 -2.74
CA ILE A 45 -0.27 -3.84 -3.02
C ILE A 45 0.01 -3.88 -4.51
N GLY A 46 1.27 -4.09 -4.90
CA GLY A 46 1.65 -4.08 -6.31
C GLY A 46 3.05 -4.61 -6.55
N LYS A 47 3.61 -4.23 -7.68
CA LYS A 47 5.01 -4.51 -8.05
C LYS A 47 5.75 -3.20 -8.27
N VAL A 48 7.02 -3.15 -7.91
CA VAL A 48 7.86 -1.97 -8.15
C VAL A 48 8.43 -2.03 -9.56
N ASP A 49 8.36 -0.90 -10.23
CA ASP A 49 9.08 -0.62 -11.49
C ASP A 49 9.77 0.74 -11.34
N MET A 50 10.54 1.14 -12.34
CA MET A 50 11.20 2.43 -12.30
C MET A 50 11.22 3.10 -13.68
N ARG A 51 11.24 4.44 -13.69
CA ARG A 51 11.42 5.26 -14.87
C ARG A 51 12.54 6.27 -14.65
N PHE A 52 13.25 6.59 -15.72
CA PHE A 52 14.14 7.75 -15.72
C PHE A 52 13.32 9.00 -16.07
N PRO A 53 13.42 10.08 -15.29
CA PRO A 53 12.63 11.29 -15.54
C PRO A 53 12.99 11.95 -16.88
N ASN A 54 14.23 11.77 -17.34
CA ASN A 54 14.73 12.32 -18.60
C ASN A 54 15.85 11.46 -19.18
N LEU A 55 16.10 11.67 -20.48
CA LEU A 55 17.11 10.93 -21.25
C LEU A 55 18.53 11.15 -20.70
N GLY A 56 18.83 12.31 -20.12
CA GLY A 56 20.16 12.60 -19.56
C GLY A 56 20.50 11.66 -18.39
N LEU A 57 19.57 11.47 -17.47
CA LEU A 57 19.74 10.54 -16.35
C LEU A 57 19.78 9.08 -16.82
N GLU A 58 18.98 8.73 -17.83
CA GLU A 58 18.99 7.38 -18.42
C GLU A 58 20.35 7.06 -19.04
N ARG A 59 20.96 8.00 -19.80
CA ARG A 59 22.29 7.84 -20.37
C ARG A 59 23.37 7.77 -19.31
N GLU A 60 23.26 8.58 -18.26
CA GLU A 60 24.21 8.50 -17.12
C GLU A 60 24.13 7.15 -16.44
N PHE A 61 22.90 6.63 -16.21
CA PHE A 61 22.72 5.29 -15.72
C PHE A 61 23.35 4.23 -16.64
N GLN A 62 23.11 4.31 -17.94
CA GLN A 62 23.70 3.38 -18.92
C GLN A 62 25.24 3.43 -18.90
N ARG A 63 25.84 4.62 -18.75
CA ARG A 63 27.28 4.80 -18.66
C ARG A 63 27.88 4.07 -17.45
N VAL A 64 27.27 4.20 -16.27
CA VAL A 64 27.78 3.55 -15.05
C VAL A 64 27.38 2.06 -14.95
N ALA A 65 26.34 1.65 -15.68
CA ALA A 65 25.89 0.26 -15.78
C ALA A 65 26.70 -0.59 -16.77
N GLN A 66 27.63 0.00 -17.51
CA GLN A 66 28.47 -0.73 -18.45
C GLN A 66 29.21 -1.88 -17.77
N GLY A 67 29.03 -3.10 -18.31
CA GLY A 67 29.59 -4.33 -17.73
C GLY A 67 28.71 -5.04 -16.68
N LYS A 68 27.59 -4.45 -16.25
CA LYS A 68 26.68 -5.06 -15.24
C LYS A 68 25.39 -5.67 -15.81
N ASN A 69 25.27 -5.77 -17.16
CA ASN A 69 24.08 -6.30 -17.86
C ASN A 69 22.75 -5.62 -17.47
N ALA A 70 22.80 -4.40 -16.95
CA ALA A 70 21.65 -3.67 -16.44
C ALA A 70 20.94 -2.82 -17.51
N GLY A 71 21.42 -2.81 -18.75
CA GLY A 71 20.99 -1.83 -19.76
C GLY A 71 19.62 -2.04 -20.39
N ALA A 72 19.06 -3.26 -20.33
CA ALA A 72 17.81 -3.60 -21.02
C ALA A 72 16.60 -3.77 -20.06
N ASN A 73 16.83 -4.13 -18.81
CA ASN A 73 15.78 -4.40 -17.84
C ASN A 73 15.56 -3.20 -16.91
N ARG A 74 14.31 -3.00 -16.52
CA ARG A 74 13.93 -1.96 -15.54
C ARG A 74 13.76 -2.52 -14.13
N ARG A 75 13.96 -3.80 -13.95
CA ARG A 75 13.85 -4.56 -12.69
C ARG A 75 14.97 -5.59 -12.60
N GLY A 76 15.13 -6.14 -11.42
CA GLY A 76 16.07 -7.20 -11.14
C GLY A 76 17.37 -6.72 -10.49
N GLU A 77 18.15 -7.68 -10.00
CA GLU A 77 19.37 -7.40 -9.25
C GLU A 77 20.41 -6.54 -10.01
N PRO A 78 20.63 -6.70 -11.33
CA PRO A 78 21.64 -5.88 -12.02
C PRO A 78 21.36 -4.38 -11.93
N ILE A 79 20.10 -3.97 -12.05
CA ILE A 79 19.72 -2.56 -11.97
C ILE A 79 19.76 -2.05 -10.53
N ALA A 80 19.29 -2.87 -9.57
CA ALA A 80 19.35 -2.55 -8.16
C ALA A 80 20.79 -2.36 -7.66
N ALA A 81 21.73 -3.20 -8.10
CA ALA A 81 23.13 -3.08 -7.78
C ALA A 81 23.72 -1.74 -8.23
N VAL A 82 23.39 -1.28 -9.45
CA VAL A 82 23.81 0.05 -9.93
C VAL A 82 23.21 1.17 -9.08
N LEU A 83 21.92 1.07 -8.74
CA LEU A 83 21.24 2.10 -7.95
C LEU A 83 21.77 2.17 -6.50
N ARG A 84 22.15 1.05 -5.90
CA ARG A 84 22.78 1.03 -4.56
C ARG A 84 24.15 1.70 -4.57
N GLU A 85 24.93 1.47 -5.60
CA GLU A 85 26.27 2.04 -5.74
C GLU A 85 26.23 3.53 -6.11
N HIS A 86 25.28 3.93 -6.97
CA HIS A 86 25.18 5.29 -7.49
C HIS A 86 24.00 6.06 -6.88
N ARG A 87 24.16 6.48 -5.62
CA ARG A 87 23.11 7.17 -4.82
C ARG A 87 22.54 8.42 -5.50
N HIS A 88 23.36 9.17 -6.25
CA HIS A 88 22.92 10.35 -6.98
C HIS A 88 21.94 10.02 -8.12
N ILE A 89 22.01 8.82 -8.69
CA ILE A 89 21.06 8.33 -9.69
C ILE A 89 19.79 7.84 -8.98
N SER A 90 19.94 7.00 -7.95
CA SER A 90 18.77 6.43 -7.23
C SER A 90 17.90 7.50 -6.57
N ALA A 91 18.49 8.64 -6.20
CA ALA A 91 17.73 9.78 -5.65
C ALA A 91 16.87 10.53 -6.70
N ARG A 92 17.09 10.29 -7.99
CA ARG A 92 16.46 11.03 -9.08
C ARG A 92 15.61 10.18 -10.01
N VAL A 93 15.68 8.86 -9.92
CA VAL A 93 14.76 7.97 -10.65
C VAL A 93 13.34 8.10 -10.11
N CYS A 94 12.36 7.75 -10.93
CA CYS A 94 10.95 7.68 -10.55
C CYS A 94 10.56 6.22 -10.24
N PRO A 95 10.49 5.83 -8.97
CA PRO A 95 9.92 4.54 -8.61
C PRO A 95 8.41 4.56 -8.89
N LEU A 96 7.91 3.49 -9.47
CA LEU A 96 6.50 3.30 -9.79
C LEU A 96 5.96 2.09 -9.02
N LEU A 97 4.76 2.22 -8.49
CA LEU A 97 3.98 1.08 -8.03
C LEU A 97 3.00 0.68 -9.14
N LEU A 98 3.15 -0.54 -9.64
CA LEU A 98 2.28 -1.13 -10.64
C LEU A 98 1.22 -1.98 -9.97
N ILE A 99 -0.06 -1.73 -10.27
CA ILE A 99 -1.19 -2.57 -9.90
C ILE A 99 -1.74 -3.18 -11.19
N ALA A 100 -1.87 -4.49 -11.22
CA ALA A 100 -2.22 -5.24 -12.44
C ALA A 100 -1.37 -4.82 -13.67
N ASN A 101 -0.06 -4.59 -13.46
CA ASN A 101 0.92 -4.14 -14.44
C ASN A 101 0.70 -2.73 -15.02
N VAL A 102 -0.19 -1.93 -14.44
CA VAL A 102 -0.42 -0.54 -14.82
C VAL A 102 0.18 0.38 -13.75
N PRO A 103 0.90 1.46 -14.13
CA PRO A 103 1.38 2.46 -13.18
C PRO A 103 0.21 3.08 -12.41
N ALA A 104 0.09 2.74 -11.12
CA ALA A 104 -0.93 3.27 -10.24
C ALA A 104 -0.43 4.49 -9.46
N TYR A 105 0.85 4.48 -9.08
CA TYR A 105 1.47 5.55 -8.29
C TYR A 105 2.89 5.83 -8.74
N VAL A 106 3.29 7.10 -8.62
CA VAL A 106 4.69 7.50 -8.52
C VAL A 106 5.04 7.52 -7.04
N VAL A 107 5.99 6.68 -6.62
CA VAL A 107 6.33 6.54 -5.21
C VAL A 107 7.41 7.56 -4.82
N ALA A 108 7.10 8.39 -3.84
CA ALA A 108 8.03 9.34 -3.24
C ALA A 108 8.48 8.82 -1.86
N PRO A 109 9.71 8.30 -1.71
CA PRO A 109 10.17 7.76 -0.44
C PRO A 109 10.38 8.87 0.60
N ALA A 110 9.79 8.74 1.79
CA ALA A 110 9.93 9.70 2.87
C ALA A 110 11.34 9.74 3.46
N SER A 111 12.13 8.67 3.29
CA SER A 111 13.47 8.57 3.83
C SER A 111 14.42 7.79 2.91
N SER A 112 15.73 7.84 3.22
CA SER A 112 16.72 7.00 2.54
C SER A 112 16.49 5.51 2.78
N HIS A 113 15.97 5.13 3.96
CA HIS A 113 15.62 3.75 4.29
C HIS A 113 14.51 3.23 3.36
N ILE A 114 13.44 3.99 3.16
CA ILE A 114 12.35 3.64 2.25
C ILE A 114 12.84 3.55 0.80
N ARG A 115 13.77 4.44 0.40
CA ARG A 115 14.40 4.37 -0.93
C ARG A 115 15.19 3.07 -1.10
N ASP A 116 15.97 2.67 -0.10
CA ASP A 116 16.73 1.43 -0.15
C ASP A 116 15.80 0.21 -0.22
N ALA A 117 14.71 0.20 0.54
CA ALA A 117 13.68 -0.83 0.47
C ALA A 117 13.00 -0.90 -0.91
N LEU A 118 12.78 0.24 -1.59
CA LEU A 118 12.28 0.27 -2.98
C LEU A 118 13.29 -0.34 -3.95
N ILE A 119 14.60 -0.10 -3.76
CA ILE A 119 15.65 -0.71 -4.59
C ILE A 119 15.71 -2.21 -4.35
N ASP A 120 15.54 -2.67 -3.12
CA ASP A 120 15.50 -4.09 -2.80
C ASP A 120 14.25 -4.78 -3.38
N ALA A 121 13.12 -4.09 -3.33
CA ALA A 121 11.90 -4.53 -4.00
C ALA A 121 12.05 -4.63 -5.52
N LEU A 122 12.76 -3.67 -6.12
CA LEU A 122 13.07 -3.67 -7.54
C LEU A 122 13.99 -4.84 -7.90
N ALA A 123 14.98 -5.17 -7.06
CA ALA A 123 15.86 -6.32 -7.22
C ALA A 123 15.09 -7.64 -7.29
N ALA A 124 14.10 -7.80 -6.42
CA ALA A 124 13.25 -8.98 -6.34
C ALA A 124 12.15 -9.01 -7.42
N GLY A 125 11.90 -7.89 -8.09
CA GLY A 125 10.72 -7.67 -8.94
C GLY A 125 10.60 -8.55 -10.20
N ASP A 126 11.68 -9.25 -10.60
CA ASP A 126 11.64 -10.22 -11.71
C ASP A 126 10.96 -11.55 -11.32
N LYS A 127 10.80 -11.81 -10.02
CA LYS A 127 10.14 -13.01 -9.55
C LYS A 127 8.62 -12.85 -9.60
N PRO A 128 7.87 -13.78 -10.19
CA PRO A 128 6.42 -13.65 -10.37
C PRO A 128 5.65 -13.62 -9.05
N ASP A 129 6.15 -14.28 -8.01
CA ASP A 129 5.56 -14.39 -6.69
C ASP A 129 5.94 -13.26 -5.72
N GLN A 130 6.83 -12.35 -6.14
CA GLN A 130 7.24 -11.19 -5.34
C GLN A 130 6.27 -10.04 -5.46
N TRP A 131 5.88 -9.51 -4.32
CA TRP A 131 4.97 -8.38 -4.18
C TRP A 131 5.49 -7.35 -3.18
N VAL A 132 4.93 -6.17 -3.27
CA VAL A 132 5.27 -5.05 -2.41
C VAL A 132 3.99 -4.41 -1.89
N THR A 133 3.97 -4.11 -0.61
CA THR A 133 2.98 -3.24 0.00
C THR A 133 3.60 -1.89 0.27
N VAL A 134 2.96 -0.83 -0.17
CA VAL A 134 3.37 0.55 0.09
C VAL A 134 2.25 1.24 0.86
N ILE A 135 2.61 1.84 1.99
CA ILE A 135 1.70 2.58 2.86
C ILE A 135 2.21 4.02 2.95
N GLY A 136 1.29 4.97 2.93
CA GLY A 136 1.63 6.38 3.03
C GLY A 136 0.52 7.31 2.56
N ARG A 137 0.85 8.57 2.40
CA ARG A 137 -0.08 9.65 2.06
C ARG A 137 -0.20 9.85 0.56
N LEU A 138 -1.43 10.10 0.10
CA LEU A 138 -1.68 10.44 -1.29
C LEU A 138 -1.39 11.93 -1.53
N GLY A 139 -0.65 12.19 -2.59
CA GLY A 139 -0.36 13.51 -3.09
C GLY A 139 -1.07 13.81 -4.42
N PRO A 140 -0.77 14.96 -5.01
CA PRO A 140 -1.31 15.35 -6.31
C PRO A 140 -0.80 14.42 -7.43
N PRO A 141 -1.43 14.45 -8.61
CA PRO A 141 -0.90 13.77 -9.79
C PRO A 141 0.50 14.29 -10.16
N CYS A 142 1.39 13.36 -10.51
CA CYS A 142 2.71 13.68 -11.03
C CYS A 142 2.57 14.42 -12.36
N ARG A 143 3.37 15.48 -12.56
CA ARG A 143 3.39 16.18 -13.84
C ARG A 143 4.07 15.33 -14.92
N PRO A 144 3.58 15.33 -16.16
CA PRO A 144 4.16 14.53 -17.25
C PRO A 144 5.66 14.75 -17.46
N THR A 145 6.15 15.98 -17.17
CA THR A 145 7.55 16.35 -17.29
C THR A 145 8.47 15.72 -16.25
N ASP A 146 7.91 15.33 -15.10
CA ASP A 146 8.69 14.95 -13.93
C ASP A 146 9.06 13.45 -13.91
N CYS A 147 8.27 12.63 -14.61
CA CYS A 147 8.44 11.17 -14.60
C CYS A 147 8.20 10.54 -15.99
N ALA A 148 8.87 11.07 -17.01
CA ALA A 148 8.85 10.55 -18.38
C ALA A 148 7.44 10.30 -18.94
N GLY A 149 6.51 11.23 -18.75
CA GLY A 149 5.15 11.17 -19.25
C GLY A 149 4.17 10.36 -18.40
N VAL A 150 4.60 9.82 -17.26
CA VAL A 150 3.70 9.15 -16.33
C VAL A 150 2.82 10.18 -15.61
N VAL A 151 1.50 10.00 -15.73
CA VAL A 151 0.49 10.79 -15.03
C VAL A 151 -0.22 9.86 -14.05
N ALA A 152 0.27 9.81 -12.83
CA ALA A 152 -0.30 9.01 -11.74
C ALA A 152 -0.19 9.82 -10.43
N PRO A 153 -1.06 9.59 -9.44
CA PRO A 153 -0.92 10.20 -8.13
C PRO A 153 0.45 9.91 -7.51
N ILE A 154 0.99 10.87 -6.78
CA ILE A 154 2.18 10.65 -5.97
C ILE A 154 1.75 9.94 -4.69
N LEU A 155 2.46 8.88 -4.33
CA LEU A 155 2.33 8.21 -3.04
C LEU A 155 3.57 8.51 -2.22
N PHE A 156 3.44 9.35 -1.20
CA PHE A 156 4.49 9.62 -0.22
C PHE A 156 4.59 8.40 0.70
N ALA A 157 5.56 7.54 0.41
CA ALA A 157 5.71 6.26 1.09
C ALA A 157 6.41 6.45 2.44
N ASP A 158 5.67 6.18 3.51
CA ASP A 158 6.15 6.17 4.90
C ASP A 158 6.63 4.77 5.29
N GLU A 159 6.02 3.73 4.69
CA GLU A 159 6.39 2.33 4.89
C GLU A 159 6.33 1.50 3.60
N ILE A 160 7.19 0.48 3.55
CA ILE A 160 7.25 -0.48 2.45
C ILE A 160 7.60 -1.88 2.97
N TYR A 161 6.89 -2.89 2.45
CA TYR A 161 7.13 -4.31 2.74
C TYR A 161 7.23 -5.10 1.44
N SER A 162 8.32 -5.83 1.27
CA SER A 162 8.49 -6.79 0.18
C SER A 162 8.29 -8.21 0.71
N PHE A 163 7.55 -9.04 -0.02
CA PHE A 163 7.31 -10.42 0.37
C PHE A 163 7.09 -11.33 -0.84
N SER A 164 7.42 -12.60 -0.69
CA SER A 164 6.99 -13.66 -1.58
C SER A 164 5.67 -14.25 -1.07
N VAL A 165 4.71 -14.51 -1.97
CA VAL A 165 3.42 -15.10 -1.59
C VAL A 165 3.63 -16.48 -0.96
N GLY A 166 4.61 -17.25 -1.47
CA GLY A 166 4.95 -18.57 -0.92
C GLY A 166 5.45 -18.50 0.51
N GLU A 167 6.42 -17.60 0.80
CA GLU A 167 6.95 -17.43 2.16
C GLU A 167 5.89 -16.86 3.11
N TRP A 168 5.17 -15.81 2.68
CA TRP A 168 4.09 -15.21 3.45
C TRP A 168 3.00 -16.21 3.83
N SER A 169 2.54 -17.06 2.88
CA SER A 169 1.50 -18.05 3.17
C SER A 169 2.01 -19.18 4.10
N ALA A 170 3.29 -19.56 3.99
CA ALA A 170 3.92 -20.50 4.91
C ALA A 170 4.07 -19.93 6.32
N ASP A 171 4.46 -18.66 6.45
CA ASP A 171 4.55 -17.96 7.74
C ASP A 171 3.17 -17.81 8.39
N LEU A 172 2.15 -17.50 7.60
CA LEU A 172 0.76 -17.46 8.04
C LEU A 172 0.31 -18.82 8.60
N ALA A 173 0.61 -19.93 7.88
CA ALA A 173 0.28 -21.29 8.34
C ALA A 173 1.02 -21.63 9.64
N ARG A 174 2.28 -21.21 9.76
CA ARG A 174 3.09 -21.40 10.98
C ARG A 174 2.52 -20.61 12.16
N ALA A 175 2.14 -19.37 11.94
CA ALA A 175 1.53 -18.51 12.97
C ALA A 175 0.17 -19.04 13.45
N LEU A 176 -0.60 -19.66 12.55
CA LEU A 176 -1.92 -20.21 12.84
C LEU A 176 -1.92 -21.68 13.27
N LYS A 177 -0.76 -22.31 13.49
CA LYS A 177 -0.63 -23.76 13.76
C LYS A 177 -1.57 -24.29 14.85
N ALA A 178 -1.65 -23.60 15.97
CA ALA A 178 -2.55 -23.98 17.08
C ALA A 178 -4.04 -23.89 16.70
N ALA A 179 -4.42 -22.83 15.96
CA ALA A 179 -5.78 -22.65 15.48
C ALA A 179 -6.17 -23.69 14.41
N ILE A 180 -5.25 -24.01 13.50
CA ILE A 180 -5.41 -25.05 12.48
C ILE A 180 -5.68 -26.40 13.13
N GLN A 181 -4.91 -26.77 14.15
CA GLN A 181 -5.09 -28.04 14.88
C GLN A 181 -6.42 -28.08 15.62
N ALA A 182 -6.81 -26.98 16.31
CA ALA A 182 -8.09 -26.89 17.02
C ALA A 182 -9.30 -27.02 16.08
N LYS A 183 -9.18 -26.56 14.83
CA LYS A 183 -10.24 -26.55 13.82
C LYS A 183 -10.20 -27.76 12.87
N LYS A 184 -9.28 -28.72 13.07
CA LYS A 184 -9.10 -29.92 12.23
C LYS A 184 -8.84 -29.61 10.74
N THR A 185 -8.23 -28.46 10.47
CA THR A 185 -7.81 -28.02 9.14
C THR A 185 -6.34 -28.42 8.90
N THR A 186 -5.88 -28.42 7.65
CA THR A 186 -4.49 -28.72 7.31
C THR A 186 -3.72 -27.47 6.91
N GLU A 187 -2.41 -27.43 7.18
CA GLU A 187 -1.53 -26.35 6.73
C GLU A 187 -1.58 -26.18 5.20
N LYS A 188 -1.64 -27.31 4.48
CA LYS A 188 -1.73 -27.31 3.00
C LYS A 188 -3.01 -26.62 2.50
N ALA A 189 -4.14 -26.88 3.13
CA ALA A 189 -5.41 -26.25 2.78
C ALA A 189 -5.36 -24.75 3.02
N LEU A 190 -4.77 -24.31 4.14
CA LEU A 190 -4.63 -22.90 4.46
C LEU A 190 -3.70 -22.17 3.47
N VAL A 191 -2.56 -22.75 3.12
CA VAL A 191 -1.62 -22.20 2.12
C VAL A 191 -2.28 -22.08 0.75
N SER A 192 -3.02 -23.12 0.30
CA SER A 192 -3.75 -23.08 -0.98
C SER A 192 -4.75 -21.96 -1.01
N VAL A 193 -5.62 -21.89 0.01
CA VAL A 193 -6.64 -20.83 0.13
C VAL A 193 -6.00 -19.45 0.22
N ALA A 194 -4.94 -19.28 0.99
CA ALA A 194 -4.26 -18.00 1.12
C ALA A 194 -3.72 -17.51 -0.23
N THR A 195 -3.11 -18.41 -1.02
CA THR A 195 -2.58 -18.08 -2.35
C THR A 195 -3.70 -17.73 -3.33
N GLU A 196 -4.81 -18.47 -3.33
CA GLU A 196 -5.96 -18.23 -4.20
C GLU A 196 -6.63 -16.88 -3.89
N VAL A 197 -6.92 -16.62 -2.61
CA VAL A 197 -7.53 -15.36 -2.16
C VAL A 197 -6.63 -14.18 -2.47
N PHE A 198 -5.33 -14.29 -2.17
CA PHE A 198 -4.36 -13.26 -2.50
C PHE A 198 -4.39 -12.93 -3.99
N SER A 199 -4.27 -13.95 -4.84
CA SER A 199 -4.26 -13.78 -6.30
C SER A 199 -5.55 -13.15 -6.82
N SER A 200 -6.70 -13.51 -6.27
CA SER A 200 -8.00 -12.95 -6.64
C SER A 200 -8.10 -11.45 -6.32
N VAL A 201 -7.63 -11.04 -5.14
CA VAL A 201 -7.71 -9.64 -4.70
C VAL A 201 -6.72 -8.74 -5.43
N VAL A 202 -5.45 -9.17 -5.55
CA VAL A 202 -4.39 -8.30 -6.11
C VAL A 202 -4.46 -8.17 -7.63
N ASN A 203 -5.09 -9.11 -8.33
CA ASN A 203 -5.30 -9.01 -9.77
C ASN A 203 -6.52 -8.16 -10.15
N SER A 204 -7.28 -7.66 -9.17
CA SER A 204 -8.38 -6.74 -9.44
C SER A 204 -7.84 -5.35 -9.82
N LEU A 205 -8.10 -4.91 -11.05
CA LEU A 205 -7.75 -3.57 -11.55
C LEU A 205 -8.37 -2.43 -10.73
N GLN A 206 -9.43 -2.70 -10.00
CA GLN A 206 -10.14 -1.70 -9.22
C GLN A 206 -9.53 -1.49 -7.83
N ASN A 207 -8.65 -2.37 -7.37
CA ASN A 207 -8.07 -2.27 -6.03
C ASN A 207 -6.78 -1.43 -6.01
N SER A 208 -6.92 -0.12 -6.10
CA SER A 208 -5.78 0.81 -6.03
C SER A 208 -5.18 0.96 -4.63
N GLY A 209 -5.87 0.56 -3.57
CA GLY A 209 -5.43 0.81 -2.19
C GLY A 209 -5.72 2.23 -1.67
N ALA A 210 -6.36 3.11 -2.45
CA ALA A 210 -6.57 4.52 -2.09
C ALA A 210 -7.88 4.80 -1.37
N THR A 211 -8.92 4.01 -1.64
CA THR A 211 -10.21 4.21 -0.97
C THR A 211 -10.26 3.50 0.37
N ASP A 212 -11.14 3.91 1.26
CA ASP A 212 -11.35 3.25 2.55
C ASP A 212 -11.65 1.75 2.37
N GLN A 213 -12.45 1.41 1.37
CA GLN A 213 -12.77 0.02 1.03
C GLN A 213 -11.53 -0.76 0.59
N HIS A 214 -10.69 -0.18 -0.29
CA HIS A 214 -9.46 -0.83 -0.76
C HIS A 214 -8.44 -0.98 0.37
N ARG A 215 -8.31 0.03 1.23
CA ARG A 215 -7.42 -0.01 2.40
C ARG A 215 -7.83 -1.12 3.37
N ALA A 216 -9.14 -1.20 3.67
CA ALA A 216 -9.68 -2.26 4.53
C ALA A 216 -9.45 -3.65 3.92
N LEU A 217 -9.71 -3.81 2.62
CA LEU A 217 -9.52 -5.07 1.90
C LEU A 217 -8.05 -5.51 1.91
N ASN A 218 -7.13 -4.61 1.58
CA ASN A 218 -5.69 -4.91 1.55
C ASN A 218 -5.13 -5.19 2.95
N TYR A 219 -5.63 -4.48 3.97
CA TYR A 219 -5.29 -4.77 5.36
C TYR A 219 -5.75 -6.17 5.77
N VAL A 220 -7.02 -6.53 5.49
CA VAL A 220 -7.56 -7.86 5.82
C VAL A 220 -6.78 -8.94 5.11
N LEU A 221 -6.43 -8.72 3.84
CA LEU A 221 -5.64 -9.67 3.06
C LEU A 221 -4.27 -9.95 3.68
N LEU A 222 -3.57 -8.94 4.19
CA LEU A 222 -2.19 -9.11 4.65
C LEU A 222 -2.04 -9.27 6.17
N ARG A 223 -2.99 -8.72 6.94
CA ARG A 223 -2.84 -8.56 8.40
C ARG A 223 -3.94 -9.23 9.22
N HIS A 224 -4.97 -9.80 8.55
CA HIS A 224 -6.08 -10.41 9.27
C HIS A 224 -6.13 -11.94 9.05
N PRO A 225 -5.42 -12.72 9.87
CA PRO A 225 -5.29 -14.16 9.68
C PRO A 225 -6.64 -14.92 9.75
N GLY A 226 -7.65 -14.32 10.38
CA GLY A 226 -9.00 -14.89 10.48
C GLY A 226 -9.69 -15.11 9.13
N LEU A 227 -9.37 -14.30 8.10
CA LEU A 227 -9.84 -14.52 6.73
C LEU A 227 -9.49 -15.94 6.24
N PHE A 228 -8.21 -16.27 6.34
CA PHE A 228 -7.68 -17.53 5.80
C PHE A 228 -8.10 -18.74 6.65
N LEU A 229 -8.18 -18.55 7.96
CA LEU A 229 -8.68 -19.59 8.84
C LEU A 229 -10.16 -19.87 8.56
N ALA A 230 -11.01 -18.86 8.42
CA ALA A 230 -12.42 -19.01 8.09
C ALA A 230 -12.63 -19.72 6.74
N ALA A 231 -11.79 -19.40 5.74
CA ALA A 231 -11.86 -20.02 4.43
C ALA A 231 -11.32 -21.46 4.46
N ALA A 232 -10.23 -21.72 5.18
CA ALA A 232 -9.63 -23.06 5.28
C ALA A 232 -10.52 -24.02 6.09
N GLU A 233 -11.23 -23.55 7.12
CA GLU A 233 -12.21 -24.38 7.88
C GLU A 233 -13.38 -24.87 7.00
N ARG A 234 -13.69 -24.13 5.94
CA ARG A 234 -14.76 -24.44 5.01
C ARG A 234 -14.31 -25.17 3.77
N SER A 235 -13.00 -25.27 3.57
CA SER A 235 -12.40 -25.95 2.42
C SER A 235 -12.93 -27.38 2.30
N GLY A 236 -13.38 -27.77 1.11
CA GLY A 236 -13.99 -29.06 0.81
C GLY A 236 -15.51 -29.15 1.10
N ARG A 237 -16.09 -28.22 1.86
CA ARG A 237 -17.55 -28.12 2.11
C ARG A 237 -18.15 -26.91 1.40
N ALA A 238 -17.51 -25.77 1.52
CA ALA A 238 -17.96 -24.53 0.91
C ALA A 238 -16.79 -23.82 0.23
N VAL A 239 -17.12 -23.00 -0.75
CA VAL A 239 -16.17 -22.19 -1.51
C VAL A 239 -16.36 -20.72 -1.15
N LEU A 240 -15.26 -19.98 -0.97
CA LEU A 240 -15.31 -18.53 -0.85
C LEU A 240 -15.69 -17.95 -2.22
N GLU A 241 -16.94 -17.53 -2.33
CA GLU A 241 -17.50 -17.00 -3.59
C GLU A 241 -17.14 -15.53 -3.78
N LYS A 242 -17.20 -14.74 -2.69
CA LYS A 242 -17.07 -13.28 -2.78
C LYS A 242 -16.48 -12.68 -1.52
N ILE A 243 -15.66 -11.64 -1.72
CA ILE A 243 -15.24 -10.71 -0.69
C ILE A 243 -15.80 -9.33 -1.05
N GLU A 244 -16.62 -8.77 -0.18
CA GLU A 244 -17.24 -7.46 -0.36
C GLU A 244 -16.80 -6.51 0.74
N THR A 245 -16.80 -5.22 0.41
CA THR A 245 -16.57 -4.16 1.39
C THR A 245 -17.81 -3.27 1.48
N ARG A 246 -18.24 -2.93 2.69
CA ARG A 246 -19.37 -2.04 2.94
C ARG A 246 -18.96 -0.95 3.92
N GLN A 247 -19.28 0.30 3.61
CA GLN A 247 -19.06 1.38 4.56
C GLN A 247 -20.00 1.20 5.75
N VAL A 248 -19.45 1.32 6.94
CA VAL A 248 -20.23 1.37 8.18
C VAL A 248 -20.59 2.83 8.42
N PRO A 249 -21.84 3.19 8.73
CA PRO A 249 -22.21 4.54 9.10
C PRO A 249 -21.29 5.08 10.19
N ALA A 250 -20.78 6.30 10.00
CA ALA A 250 -19.80 6.87 10.88
C ALA A 250 -20.32 6.95 12.32
N LEU A 251 -19.61 6.30 13.24
CA LEU A 251 -19.75 6.50 14.67
C LEU A 251 -18.70 7.55 15.09
N ALA A 252 -19.16 8.74 15.37
CA ALA A 252 -18.30 9.89 15.69
C ALA A 252 -17.37 10.28 14.51
N SER A 253 -16.08 10.45 14.78
CA SER A 253 -15.08 10.88 13.79
C SER A 253 -14.36 9.72 13.08
N ARG A 254 -14.71 8.46 13.38
CA ARG A 254 -13.98 7.30 12.85
C ARG A 254 -14.63 6.70 11.61
N ARG A 255 -13.81 6.39 10.61
CA ARG A 255 -14.22 5.77 9.35
C ARG A 255 -14.01 4.26 9.46
N GLN A 256 -15.09 3.50 9.32
CA GLN A 256 -15.05 2.05 9.41
C GLN A 256 -15.61 1.40 8.14
N VAL A 257 -15.01 0.28 7.78
CA VAL A 257 -15.43 -0.56 6.65
C VAL A 257 -15.65 -1.98 7.15
N ALA A 258 -16.82 -2.53 6.87
CA ALA A 258 -17.08 -3.96 7.06
C ALA A 258 -16.58 -4.73 5.83
N VAL A 259 -15.70 -5.70 6.06
CA VAL A 259 -15.27 -6.67 5.05
C VAL A 259 -16.10 -7.93 5.25
N VAL A 260 -16.88 -8.30 4.24
CA VAL A 260 -17.84 -9.40 4.26
C VAL A 260 -17.35 -10.54 3.38
N LEU A 261 -17.25 -11.73 3.93
CA LEU A 261 -16.91 -12.97 3.25
C LEU A 261 -18.18 -13.76 2.98
N SER A 262 -18.46 -14.13 1.74
CA SER A 262 -19.59 -14.99 1.37
C SER A 262 -19.08 -16.36 0.94
N PHE A 263 -19.53 -17.39 1.62
CA PHE A 263 -19.21 -18.78 1.34
C PHE A 263 -20.46 -19.49 0.83
N ILE A 264 -20.33 -20.25 -0.26
CA ILE A 264 -21.42 -21.07 -0.80
C ILE A 264 -21.16 -22.55 -0.49
N ASP A 265 -22.09 -23.18 0.18
CA ASP A 265 -22.03 -24.63 0.44
C ASP A 265 -22.18 -25.41 -0.86
N SER A 266 -21.21 -26.27 -1.17
CA SER A 266 -21.13 -26.97 -2.45
C SER A 266 -22.24 -28.02 -2.64
N ALA A 267 -22.84 -28.51 -1.56
CA ALA A 267 -23.89 -29.52 -1.62
C ALA A 267 -25.30 -28.92 -1.61
N THR A 268 -25.51 -27.83 -0.85
CA THR A 268 -26.83 -27.25 -0.62
C THR A 268 -27.07 -25.93 -1.34
N GLY A 269 -26.01 -25.26 -1.78
CA GLY A 269 -26.07 -23.91 -2.34
C GLY A 269 -26.38 -22.81 -1.32
N VAL A 270 -26.41 -23.14 -0.02
CA VAL A 270 -26.66 -22.17 1.05
C VAL A 270 -25.50 -21.22 1.17
N VAL A 271 -25.78 -19.93 1.26
CA VAL A 271 -24.75 -18.88 1.44
C VAL A 271 -24.61 -18.55 2.92
N GLU A 272 -23.42 -18.80 3.46
CA GLU A 272 -22.98 -18.35 4.78
C GLU A 272 -22.17 -17.08 4.64
N ARG A 273 -22.43 -16.05 5.45
CA ARG A 273 -21.67 -14.80 5.43
C ARG A 273 -21.01 -14.54 6.77
N LEU A 274 -19.77 -14.09 6.71
CA LEU A 274 -19.00 -13.62 7.86
C LEU A 274 -18.56 -12.19 7.60
N PHE A 275 -18.36 -11.39 8.64
CA PHE A 275 -17.82 -10.04 8.49
C PHE A 275 -16.81 -9.69 9.59
N SER A 276 -15.94 -8.74 9.28
CA SER A 276 -15.08 -8.05 10.24
C SER A 276 -15.11 -6.55 9.96
N ARG A 277 -15.07 -5.73 11.01
CA ARG A 277 -14.99 -4.27 10.88
C ARG A 277 -13.55 -3.83 10.95
N ILE A 278 -13.15 -2.99 10.00
CA ILE A 278 -11.81 -2.41 9.91
C ILE A 278 -11.94 -0.91 10.05
N ASP A 279 -11.23 -0.36 11.01
CA ASP A 279 -11.07 1.08 11.13
C ASP A 279 -9.98 1.54 10.16
N VAL A 280 -10.31 2.53 9.34
CA VAL A 280 -9.47 3.07 8.28
C VAL A 280 -9.29 4.58 8.43
N THR A 281 -9.51 5.10 9.62
CA THR A 281 -9.42 6.55 9.90
C THR A 281 -8.01 7.04 9.71
N ASP A 282 -7.06 6.32 10.30
CA ASP A 282 -5.66 6.69 10.32
C ASP A 282 -4.89 6.02 9.17
N GLU A 283 -3.63 6.35 9.01
CA GLU A 283 -2.75 5.76 8.01
C GLU A 283 -2.73 4.23 8.08
N TRP A 284 -2.68 3.68 9.29
CA TRP A 284 -2.67 2.25 9.57
C TRP A 284 -4.06 1.74 9.90
N PRO A 285 -4.69 0.96 9.00
CA PRO A 285 -5.94 0.28 9.33
C PRO A 285 -5.74 -0.73 10.47
N PHE A 286 -6.81 -0.98 11.24
CA PHE A 286 -6.82 -2.00 12.27
C PHE A 286 -8.22 -2.61 12.45
N ILE A 287 -8.30 -3.78 13.09
CA ILE A 287 -9.58 -4.41 13.39
C ILE A 287 -10.30 -3.54 14.42
N ALA A 288 -11.43 -2.94 14.03
CA ALA A 288 -12.26 -2.18 14.94
C ALA A 288 -12.83 -3.14 16.00
N GLY A 289 -12.65 -2.79 17.27
CA GLY A 289 -12.82 -3.68 18.41
C GLY A 289 -14.05 -4.56 18.35
N SER A 290 -13.85 -5.85 18.58
CA SER A 290 -14.87 -6.67 19.17
C SER A 290 -15.15 -6.09 20.56
N ALA A 291 -16.41 -5.74 20.84
CA ALA A 291 -16.82 -5.50 22.22
C ALA A 291 -16.27 -6.64 23.08
N GLU A 292 -15.67 -6.29 24.23
CA GLU A 292 -15.15 -7.26 25.18
C GLU A 292 -16.18 -8.39 25.37
N GLY A 293 -15.81 -9.61 24.97
CA GLY A 293 -16.64 -10.80 25.21
C GLY A 293 -17.17 -11.53 23.98
N THR A 294 -16.96 -11.09 22.75
CA THR A 294 -17.31 -11.88 21.57
C THR A 294 -16.09 -12.64 21.02
N PRO A 295 -15.91 -13.91 21.36
CA PRO A 295 -14.86 -14.74 20.77
C PRO A 295 -15.34 -15.27 19.43
N GLY A 296 -15.31 -14.42 18.39
CA GLY A 296 -15.25 -14.93 17.04
C GLY A 296 -13.82 -15.40 16.77
N PRO A 297 -13.57 -16.50 16.05
CA PRO A 297 -12.24 -16.92 15.74
C PRO A 297 -11.54 -15.81 14.94
N LEU A 298 -10.63 -15.11 15.60
CA LEU A 298 -9.77 -14.08 15.01
C LEU A 298 -10.53 -12.92 14.32
N GLY A 299 -11.68 -12.45 14.89
CA GLY A 299 -12.30 -11.18 14.48
C GLY A 299 -13.31 -11.24 13.33
N PHE A 300 -13.62 -12.41 12.75
CA PHE A 300 -14.74 -12.59 11.85
C PHE A 300 -15.95 -13.16 12.60
N GLN A 301 -17.11 -12.51 12.40
CA GLN A 301 -18.38 -12.84 13.05
C GLN A 301 -19.43 -13.23 12.01
N PRO A 302 -20.45 -14.03 12.36
CA PRO A 302 -21.58 -14.25 11.48
C PRO A 302 -22.22 -12.92 11.06
N PHE A 303 -22.53 -12.79 9.78
CA PHE A 303 -23.13 -11.60 9.24
C PHE A 303 -24.63 -11.57 9.52
N ILE A 304 -25.08 -10.57 10.28
CA ILE A 304 -26.48 -10.26 10.49
C ILE A 304 -26.74 -8.90 9.85
N GLU A 305 -27.67 -8.82 8.92
CA GLU A 305 -27.87 -7.66 8.03
C GLU A 305 -28.11 -6.33 8.78
N ASN A 306 -28.70 -6.41 9.98
CA ASN A 306 -28.98 -5.24 10.82
C ASN A 306 -27.83 -4.88 11.79
N GLU A 307 -26.83 -5.72 11.99
CA GLU A 307 -25.70 -5.46 12.91
C GLU A 307 -24.61 -4.59 12.32
N ILE A 308 -24.51 -4.48 10.99
CA ILE A 308 -23.59 -3.53 10.35
C ILE A 308 -24.00 -2.09 10.64
N ILE A 309 -25.27 -1.85 10.89
CA ILE A 309 -25.88 -0.53 11.08
C ILE A 309 -26.04 -0.19 12.58
N GLY A 310 -25.90 -1.18 13.46
CA GLY A 310 -26.12 -1.00 14.89
C GLY A 310 -24.99 -0.23 15.58
N PRO A 311 -25.32 0.61 16.58
CA PRO A 311 -24.31 1.23 17.41
C PRO A 311 -23.57 0.14 18.18
N GLY A 312 -22.28 0.03 17.95
CA GLY A 312 -21.43 -0.56 18.95
C GLY A 312 -21.49 0.38 20.16
N ILE A 313 -22.24 0.00 21.16
CA ILE A 313 -22.26 0.63 22.47
C ILE A 313 -20.94 0.30 23.15
#